data_1f14bc1d10eef53936e032969d5e32ea
#
_entry.id   1f14bc1d10eef53936e032969d5e32ea
#
_cell.length_a   1.000
_cell.length_b   1.000
_cell.length_c   1.000
_cell.angle_alpha   90.00
_cell.angle_beta   90.00
_cell.angle_gamma   90.00
#
_symmetry.space_group_name_H-M   'P 1'
#
loop_
_entity.id
_entity.type
_entity.pdbx_description
1 polymer ?
#
loop_
_entity_poly.entity_id
_entity_poly.type
_entity_poly.pdbx_seq_one_letter_code
_entity_poly.pdbx_strand_id
1 'polypeptide(L)'
;KIESDGVIASYIHAGGKIGVLVEADAPANDTVNAAIKTIAMQIAAMNPQYISRNDISADELAKLREITEKSALNDPASLPKPILNKLIDKAINDKVWSDADIATYEEHKSNMQYLFNFLSKEAAAQLAELALADEANIVADKIFNGLVEGRVSKQLKEICLMDQVYVKAEDGKQSVA
;
A
#
# COMPACT_ATOMS: atom_id res chain seq x y z
N LYS A 1 25.01 -16.26 -14.04
CA LYS A 1 24.86 -17.72 -14.20
C LYS A 1 24.20 -18.27 -12.93
N ILE A 2 23.15 -19.06 -13.09
CA ILE A 2 22.51 -19.81 -12.01
C ILE A 2 22.80 -21.28 -12.24
N GLU A 3 23.35 -21.96 -11.26
CA GLU A 3 23.55 -23.40 -11.24
C GLU A 3 22.77 -23.95 -10.05
N SER A 4 21.98 -24.98 -10.29
CA SER A 4 21.10 -25.58 -9.30
C SER A 4 20.94 -27.07 -9.54
N ASP A 5 20.81 -27.83 -8.46
CA ASP A 5 20.42 -29.24 -8.49
C ASP A 5 18.91 -29.41 -8.69
N GLY A 6 18.14 -28.33 -8.56
CA GLY A 6 16.71 -28.26 -8.77
C GLY A 6 16.31 -27.98 -10.22
N VAL A 7 15.16 -27.35 -10.41
CA VAL A 7 14.61 -27.00 -11.71
C VAL A 7 14.75 -25.51 -11.97
N ILE A 8 15.26 -25.16 -13.17
CA ILE A 8 15.36 -23.78 -13.61
C ILE A 8 14.43 -23.57 -14.80
N ALA A 9 13.59 -22.55 -14.75
CA ALA A 9 12.79 -22.10 -15.88
C ALA A 9 13.15 -20.66 -16.27
N SER A 10 13.09 -20.39 -17.58
CA SER A 10 13.26 -19.05 -18.12
C SER A 10 11.99 -18.60 -18.85
N TYR A 11 11.72 -17.31 -18.79
CA TYR A 11 10.65 -16.71 -19.56
C TYR A 11 11.11 -15.34 -20.10
N ILE A 12 10.85 -15.12 -21.37
CA ILE A 12 11.17 -13.86 -22.04
C ILE A 12 9.86 -13.21 -22.48
N HIS A 13 9.66 -11.97 -22.06
CA HIS A 13 8.44 -11.19 -22.29
C HIS A 13 8.72 -9.95 -23.14
N ALA A 14 7.66 -9.42 -23.80
CA ALA A 14 7.69 -8.18 -24.56
C ALA A 14 8.82 -8.08 -25.59
N GLY A 15 9.05 -9.15 -26.36
CA GLY A 15 10.06 -9.16 -27.42
C GLY A 15 11.51 -9.06 -26.93
N GLY A 16 11.79 -9.60 -25.76
CA GLY A 16 13.12 -9.61 -25.16
C GLY A 16 13.42 -8.46 -24.20
N LYS A 17 12.45 -7.61 -23.90
CA LYS A 17 12.64 -6.50 -22.97
C LYS A 17 12.70 -6.92 -21.50
N ILE A 18 12.03 -8.03 -21.16
CA ILE A 18 11.98 -8.58 -19.80
C ILE A 18 12.37 -10.04 -19.86
N GLY A 19 13.41 -10.41 -19.12
CA GLY A 19 13.84 -11.79 -18.93
C GLY A 19 13.71 -12.20 -17.47
N VAL A 20 13.11 -13.37 -17.22
CA VAL A 20 12.93 -13.94 -15.87
C VAL A 20 13.57 -15.31 -15.84
N LEU A 21 14.35 -15.56 -14.78
CA LEU A 21 14.85 -16.87 -14.40
C LEU A 21 14.27 -17.24 -13.04
N VAL A 22 13.71 -18.44 -12.94
CA VAL A 22 13.18 -18.98 -11.70
C VAL A 22 13.86 -20.32 -11.42
N GLU A 23 14.36 -20.46 -10.22
CA GLU A 23 14.89 -21.69 -9.67
C GLU A 23 13.92 -22.22 -8.62
N ALA A 24 13.67 -23.53 -8.62
CA ALA A 24 12.91 -24.20 -7.59
C ALA A 24 13.67 -25.47 -7.12
N ASP A 25 13.73 -25.62 -5.81
CA ASP A 25 14.22 -26.84 -5.18
C ASP A 25 13.13 -27.92 -5.22
N ALA A 26 13.02 -28.56 -6.36
CA ALA A 26 12.02 -29.57 -6.64
C ALA A 26 12.54 -30.58 -7.67
N PRO A 27 12.05 -31.83 -7.68
CA PRO A 27 12.42 -32.80 -8.69
C PRO A 27 11.89 -32.41 -10.08
N ALA A 28 12.71 -32.59 -11.09
CA ALA A 28 12.32 -32.32 -12.46
C ALA A 28 11.26 -33.30 -12.96
N ASN A 29 10.07 -32.77 -13.27
CA ASN A 29 8.97 -33.47 -13.94
C ASN A 29 8.11 -32.46 -14.72
N ASP A 30 7.23 -32.96 -15.58
CA ASP A 30 6.41 -32.12 -16.44
C ASP A 30 5.51 -31.15 -15.66
N THR A 31 4.96 -31.57 -14.54
CA THR A 31 4.07 -30.77 -13.68
C THR A 31 4.86 -29.61 -13.04
N VAL A 32 6.02 -29.89 -12.48
CA VAL A 32 6.90 -28.88 -11.86
C VAL A 32 7.41 -27.89 -12.94
N ASN A 33 7.85 -28.40 -14.07
CA ASN A 33 8.31 -27.55 -15.18
C ASN A 33 7.22 -26.60 -15.67
N ALA A 34 5.99 -27.08 -15.81
CA ALA A 34 4.85 -26.23 -16.20
C ALA A 34 4.51 -25.18 -15.13
N ALA A 35 4.53 -25.56 -13.85
CA ALA A 35 4.26 -24.68 -12.73
C ALA A 35 5.29 -23.54 -12.65
N ILE A 36 6.59 -23.87 -12.72
CA ILE A 36 7.69 -22.89 -12.64
C ILE A 36 7.64 -21.92 -13.83
N LYS A 37 7.33 -22.41 -15.01
CA LYS A 37 7.17 -21.55 -16.19
C LYS A 37 6.03 -20.56 -16.00
N THR A 38 4.94 -20.99 -15.41
CA THR A 38 3.82 -20.10 -15.09
C THR A 38 4.18 -19.06 -14.02
N ILE A 39 4.97 -19.44 -13.01
CA ILE A 39 5.52 -18.51 -12.03
C ILE A 39 6.45 -17.48 -12.70
N ALA A 40 7.30 -17.89 -13.65
CA ALA A 40 8.12 -16.96 -14.41
C ALA A 40 7.27 -15.93 -15.20
N MET A 41 6.15 -16.36 -15.75
CA MET A 41 5.19 -15.46 -16.40
C MET A 41 4.54 -14.49 -15.40
N GLN A 42 4.17 -14.97 -14.21
CA GLN A 42 3.67 -14.15 -13.11
C GLN A 42 4.66 -13.04 -12.73
N ILE A 43 5.93 -13.40 -12.57
CA ILE A 43 7.00 -12.46 -12.21
C ILE A 43 7.18 -11.41 -13.31
N ALA A 44 7.17 -11.82 -14.58
CA ALA A 44 7.28 -10.88 -15.69
C ALA A 44 6.11 -9.88 -15.77
N ALA A 45 4.90 -10.33 -15.43
CA ALA A 45 3.69 -9.51 -15.46
C ALA A 45 3.55 -8.58 -14.26
N MET A 46 3.86 -9.06 -13.05
CA MET A 46 3.55 -8.37 -11.80
C MET A 46 4.78 -7.79 -11.10
N ASN A 47 5.98 -8.09 -11.56
CA ASN A 47 7.25 -7.57 -11.06
C ASN A 47 7.38 -7.58 -9.51
N PRO A 48 7.22 -8.73 -8.84
CA PRO A 48 7.37 -8.81 -7.40
C PRO A 48 8.81 -8.49 -6.99
N GLN A 49 8.98 -7.90 -5.81
CA GLN A 49 10.30 -7.56 -5.25
C GLN A 49 10.82 -8.67 -4.31
N TYR A 50 9.91 -9.45 -3.74
CA TYR A 50 10.20 -10.53 -2.79
C TYR A 50 9.40 -11.78 -3.17
N ILE A 51 9.88 -12.94 -2.77
CA ILE A 51 9.13 -14.19 -2.92
C ILE A 51 8.00 -14.23 -1.89
N SER A 52 8.32 -13.98 -0.63
CA SER A 52 7.35 -13.98 0.48
C SER A 52 7.58 -12.80 1.42
N ARG A 53 6.65 -12.58 2.35
CA ARG A 53 6.80 -11.57 3.41
C ARG A 53 7.98 -11.85 4.33
N ASN A 54 8.37 -13.12 4.48
CA ASN A 54 9.48 -13.53 5.33
C ASN A 54 10.84 -13.09 4.78
N ASP A 55 10.91 -12.77 3.50
CA ASP A 55 12.13 -12.28 2.85
C ASP A 55 12.37 -10.79 3.10
N ILE A 56 11.39 -10.09 3.65
CA ILE A 56 11.49 -8.68 3.99
C ILE A 56 12.09 -8.55 5.39
N SER A 57 13.17 -7.80 5.52
CA SER A 57 13.79 -7.54 6.81
C SER A 57 12.90 -6.68 7.73
N ALA A 58 13.08 -6.80 9.04
CA ALA A 58 12.37 -5.98 10.01
C ALA A 58 12.58 -4.47 9.78
N ASP A 59 13.78 -4.08 9.36
CA ASP A 59 14.11 -2.68 9.06
C ASP A 59 13.39 -2.17 7.81
N GLU A 60 13.25 -3.00 6.79
CA GLU A 60 12.49 -2.64 5.58
C GLU A 60 10.99 -2.52 5.86
N LEU A 61 10.43 -3.43 6.67
CA LEU A 61 9.03 -3.33 7.14
C LEU A 61 8.81 -2.07 7.98
N ALA A 62 9.73 -1.74 8.89
CA ALA A 62 9.65 -0.53 9.70
C ALA A 62 9.68 0.74 8.85
N LYS A 63 10.55 0.79 7.83
CA LYS A 63 10.60 1.90 6.88
C LYS A 63 9.33 2.03 6.05
N LEU A 64 8.79 0.89 5.56
CA LEU A 64 7.53 0.88 4.81
C LEU A 64 6.38 1.42 5.66
N ARG A 65 6.32 1.01 6.93
CA ARG A 65 5.34 1.51 7.88
C ARG A 65 5.50 3.01 8.11
N GLU A 66 6.70 3.49 8.39
CA GLU A 66 6.99 4.92 8.61
C GLU A 66 6.59 5.77 7.39
N ILE A 67 6.95 5.33 6.18
CA ILE A 67 6.56 6.02 4.94
C ILE A 67 5.03 6.06 4.80
N THR A 68 4.36 4.96 5.12
CA THR A 68 2.89 4.86 5.05
C THR A 68 2.22 5.77 6.07
N GLU A 69 2.74 5.84 7.30
CA GLU A 69 2.28 6.74 8.36
C GLU A 69 2.41 8.21 7.93
N LYS A 70 3.58 8.61 7.46
CA LYS A 70 3.82 9.98 6.98
C LYS A 70 2.97 10.34 5.78
N SER A 71 2.78 9.40 4.85
CA SER A 71 1.87 9.59 3.71
C SER A 71 0.43 9.81 4.15
N ALA A 72 -0.04 9.07 5.15
CA ALA A 72 -1.38 9.23 5.70
C ALA A 72 -1.57 10.58 6.42
N LEU A 73 -0.57 11.02 7.19
CA LEU A 73 -0.59 12.31 7.89
C LEU A 73 -0.60 13.51 6.92
N ASN A 74 0.06 13.38 5.78
CA ASN A 74 0.08 14.40 4.73
C ASN A 74 -1.16 14.41 3.83
N ASP A 75 -2.05 13.43 4.00
CA ASP A 75 -3.31 13.33 3.24
C ASP A 75 -4.51 13.29 4.20
N PRO A 76 -4.98 14.44 4.70
CA PRO A 76 -6.10 14.50 5.64
C PRO A 76 -7.38 13.86 5.13
N ALA A 77 -7.61 13.89 3.81
CA ALA A 77 -8.80 13.28 3.19
C ALA A 77 -8.85 11.75 3.42
N SER A 78 -7.71 11.13 3.62
CA SER A 78 -7.58 9.69 3.84
C SER A 78 -7.62 9.26 5.31
N LEU A 79 -7.62 10.22 6.24
CA LEU A 79 -7.62 9.94 7.68
C LEU A 79 -8.98 9.39 8.14
N PRO A 80 -8.99 8.51 9.16
CA PRO A 80 -10.21 8.07 9.79
C PRO A 80 -11.04 9.25 10.32
N LYS A 81 -12.37 9.17 10.17
CA LYS A 81 -13.29 10.25 10.58
C LYS A 81 -13.06 10.78 11.99
N PRO A 82 -12.87 9.95 13.04
CA PRO A 82 -12.65 10.45 14.39
C PRO A 82 -11.40 11.32 14.53
N ILE A 83 -10.33 10.96 13.82
CA ILE A 83 -9.07 11.72 13.82
C ILE A 83 -9.24 13.01 13.02
N LEU A 84 -9.84 12.92 11.85
CA LEU A 84 -10.13 14.08 10.99
C LEU A 84 -11.01 15.10 11.71
N ASN A 85 -12.06 14.67 12.40
CA ASN A 85 -12.93 15.57 13.16
C ASN A 85 -12.17 16.31 14.27
N LYS A 86 -11.29 15.64 15.01
CA LYS A 86 -10.44 16.29 16.02
C LYS A 86 -9.53 17.36 15.42
N LEU A 87 -8.94 17.08 14.24
CA LEU A 87 -8.10 18.05 13.55
C LEU A 87 -8.90 19.26 13.06
N ILE A 88 -10.09 19.04 12.54
CA ILE A 88 -10.99 20.11 12.10
C ILE A 88 -11.43 20.96 13.30
N ASP A 89 -11.86 20.34 14.39
CA ASP A 89 -12.22 21.05 15.63
C ASP A 89 -11.06 21.90 16.14
N LYS A 90 -9.84 21.37 16.07
CA LYS A 90 -8.63 22.13 16.43
C LYS A 90 -8.39 23.30 15.48
N ALA A 91 -8.52 23.10 14.18
CA ALA A 91 -8.34 24.16 13.18
C ALA A 91 -9.34 25.33 13.38
N ILE A 92 -10.59 25.01 13.78
CA ILE A 92 -11.62 25.98 14.07
C ILE A 92 -11.35 26.70 15.39
N ASN A 93 -11.07 25.96 16.46
CA ASN A 93 -10.85 26.49 17.80
C ASN A 93 -9.60 27.37 17.90
N ASP A 94 -8.53 26.99 17.22
CA ASP A 94 -7.27 27.72 17.17
C ASP A 94 -7.30 28.85 16.11
N LYS A 95 -8.44 29.03 15.43
CA LYS A 95 -8.66 30.03 14.37
C LYS A 95 -7.64 29.92 13.23
N VAL A 96 -7.26 28.70 12.90
CA VAL A 96 -6.37 28.38 11.77
C VAL A 96 -7.11 28.51 10.44
N TRP A 97 -8.37 28.04 10.40
CA TRP A 97 -9.20 28.11 9.21
C TRP A 97 -9.88 29.48 9.06
N SER A 98 -10.08 29.90 7.81
CA SER A 98 -10.88 31.06 7.47
C SER A 98 -12.36 30.84 7.74
N ASP A 99 -13.13 31.91 7.90
CA ASP A 99 -14.59 31.83 8.06
C ASP A 99 -15.26 31.16 6.85
N ALA A 100 -14.71 31.33 5.65
CA ALA A 100 -15.19 30.67 4.43
C ALA A 100 -14.99 29.15 4.47
N ASP A 101 -13.84 28.68 4.94
CA ASP A 101 -13.55 27.25 5.08
C ASP A 101 -14.41 26.60 6.18
N ILE A 102 -14.64 27.32 7.29
CA ILE A 102 -15.55 26.89 8.36
C ILE A 102 -16.98 26.76 7.82
N ALA A 103 -17.47 27.73 7.05
CA ALA A 103 -18.77 27.67 6.42
C ALA A 103 -18.89 26.48 5.45
N THR A 104 -17.86 26.21 4.66
CA THR A 104 -17.78 25.05 3.76
C THR A 104 -17.86 23.75 4.54
N TYR A 105 -17.16 23.64 5.66
CA TYR A 105 -17.25 22.48 6.55
C TYR A 105 -18.65 22.28 7.11
N GLU A 106 -19.27 23.33 7.63
CA GLU A 106 -20.63 23.26 8.19
C GLU A 106 -21.66 22.79 7.16
N GLU A 107 -21.51 23.21 5.90
CA GLU A 107 -22.38 22.79 4.80
C GLU A 107 -22.19 21.29 4.47
N HIS A 108 -20.96 20.79 4.51
CA HIS A 108 -20.60 19.44 4.04
C HIS A 108 -20.32 18.43 5.16
N LYS A 109 -20.42 18.80 6.41
CA LYS A 109 -20.10 17.91 7.57
C LYS A 109 -20.95 16.63 7.64
N SER A 110 -22.12 16.61 7.03
CA SER A 110 -22.96 15.42 6.93
C SER A 110 -22.40 14.39 5.95
N ASN A 111 -21.54 14.82 5.00
CA ASN A 111 -20.95 13.97 3.98
C ASN A 111 -19.45 14.26 3.82
N MET A 112 -18.68 13.88 4.82
CA MET A 112 -17.26 14.16 4.96
C MET A 112 -16.40 13.65 3.79
N GLN A 113 -16.84 12.63 3.06
CA GLN A 113 -16.08 12.11 1.92
C GLN A 113 -15.99 13.11 0.78
N TYR A 114 -16.93 14.05 0.68
CA TYR A 114 -16.93 15.10 -0.35
C TYR A 114 -16.39 16.44 0.15
N LEU A 115 -16.14 16.59 1.45
CA LEU A 115 -15.67 17.85 2.03
C LEU A 115 -14.46 18.41 1.29
N PHE A 116 -13.46 17.58 1.00
CA PHE A 116 -12.22 17.99 0.36
C PHE A 116 -12.36 18.41 -1.11
N ASN A 117 -13.52 18.15 -1.74
CA ASN A 117 -13.82 18.66 -3.06
C ASN A 117 -14.19 20.16 -3.04
N PHE A 118 -14.64 20.65 -1.90
CA PHE A 118 -15.12 22.02 -1.71
C PHE A 118 -14.22 22.87 -0.82
N LEU A 119 -13.44 22.23 0.04
CA LEU A 119 -12.50 22.87 0.94
C LEU A 119 -11.34 23.51 0.16
N SER A 120 -10.85 24.68 0.62
CA SER A 120 -9.68 25.28 0.01
C SER A 120 -8.44 24.39 0.16
N LYS A 121 -7.50 24.51 -0.79
CA LYS A 121 -6.21 23.80 -0.71
C LYS A 121 -5.40 24.23 0.51
N GLU A 122 -5.54 25.49 0.91
CA GLU A 122 -4.90 26.03 2.11
C GLU A 122 -5.43 25.36 3.38
N ALA A 123 -6.75 25.27 3.51
CA ALA A 123 -7.38 24.61 4.66
C ALA A 123 -6.99 23.11 4.75
N ALA A 124 -6.92 22.40 3.63
CA ALA A 124 -6.45 21.03 3.59
C ALA A 124 -4.97 20.91 4.00
N ALA A 125 -4.11 21.82 3.53
CA ALA A 125 -2.70 21.87 3.93
C ALA A 125 -2.54 22.17 5.43
N GLN A 126 -3.33 23.05 5.97
CA GLN A 126 -3.35 23.37 7.41
C GLN A 126 -3.76 22.17 8.27
N LEU A 127 -4.69 21.34 7.80
CA LEU A 127 -5.02 20.07 8.48
C LEU A 127 -3.83 19.11 8.47
N ALA A 128 -3.11 19.00 7.37
CA ALA A 128 -1.90 18.18 7.28
C ALA A 128 -0.81 18.68 8.25
N GLU A 129 -0.62 19.98 8.36
CA GLU A 129 0.31 20.58 9.33
C GLU A 129 -0.09 20.27 10.77
N LEU A 130 -1.37 20.38 11.10
CA LEU A 130 -1.89 20.02 12.41
C LEU A 130 -1.73 18.53 12.72
N ALA A 131 -1.92 17.66 11.72
CA ALA A 131 -1.70 16.22 11.87
C ALA A 131 -0.23 15.90 12.15
N LEU A 132 0.70 16.54 11.43
CA LEU A 132 2.14 16.39 11.67
C LEU A 132 2.56 16.93 13.03
N ALA A 133 1.98 18.02 13.48
CA ALA A 133 2.24 18.58 14.81
C ALA A 133 1.74 17.67 15.95
N ASP A 134 0.75 16.85 15.71
CA ASP A 134 0.19 15.88 16.66
C ASP A 134 0.55 14.42 16.32
N GLU A 135 1.59 14.22 15.52
CA GLU A 135 2.02 12.91 15.00
C GLU A 135 2.11 11.85 16.11
N ALA A 136 2.74 12.17 17.23
CA ALA A 136 2.95 11.22 18.32
C ALA A 136 1.62 10.65 18.88
N ASN A 137 0.59 11.46 19.00
CA ASN A 137 -0.72 11.03 19.46
C ASN A 137 -1.49 10.26 18.39
N ILE A 138 -1.40 10.70 17.15
CA ILE A 138 -2.10 10.06 16.02
C ILE A 138 -1.51 8.67 15.76
N VAL A 139 -0.20 8.53 15.75
CA VAL A 139 0.48 7.23 15.55
C VAL A 139 0.20 6.25 16.69
N ALA A 140 -0.07 6.74 17.89
CA ALA A 140 -0.51 5.90 19.02
C ALA A 140 -1.99 5.49 18.95
N ASP A 141 -2.81 6.12 18.09
CA ASP A 141 -4.23 5.84 17.97
C ASP A 141 -4.48 4.49 17.27
N LYS A 142 -5.33 3.65 17.86
CA LYS A 142 -5.64 2.31 17.33
C LYS A 142 -6.31 2.34 15.95
N ILE A 143 -7.15 3.34 15.70
CA ILE A 143 -7.88 3.47 14.42
C ILE A 143 -6.90 3.85 13.33
N PHE A 144 -5.99 4.77 13.61
CA PHE A 144 -4.91 5.14 12.69
C PHE A 144 -3.98 3.95 12.39
N ASN A 145 -3.58 3.21 13.42
CA ASN A 145 -2.79 1.99 13.25
C ASN A 145 -3.48 0.97 12.34
N GLY A 146 -4.79 0.76 12.50
CA GLY A 146 -5.57 -0.11 11.61
C GLY A 146 -5.54 0.35 10.14
N LEU A 147 -5.63 1.65 9.89
CA LEU A 147 -5.50 2.22 8.55
C LEU A 147 -4.10 1.94 7.96
N VAL A 148 -3.05 2.22 8.73
CA VAL A 148 -1.65 2.00 8.31
C VAL A 148 -1.38 0.53 8.03
N GLU A 149 -1.78 -0.37 8.91
CA GLU A 149 -1.63 -1.82 8.73
C GLU A 149 -2.37 -2.32 7.50
N GLY A 150 -3.58 -1.83 7.25
CA GLY A 150 -4.34 -2.15 6.04
C GLY A 150 -3.61 -1.73 4.77
N ARG A 151 -3.03 -0.53 4.76
CA ARG A 151 -2.25 -0.01 3.62
C ARG A 151 -0.93 -0.77 3.43
N VAL A 152 -0.20 -1.04 4.51
CA VAL A 152 1.03 -1.85 4.46
C VAL A 152 0.72 -3.26 3.95
N SER A 153 -0.33 -3.90 4.47
CA SER A 153 -0.74 -5.23 4.00
C SER A 153 -1.09 -5.24 2.51
N LYS A 154 -1.76 -4.20 2.01
CA LYS A 154 -2.06 -4.06 0.58
C LYS A 154 -0.80 -3.91 -0.26
N GLN A 155 0.16 -3.10 0.19
CA GLN A 155 1.45 -2.94 -0.49
C GLN A 155 2.24 -4.27 -0.51
N LEU A 156 2.25 -5.01 0.60
CA LEU A 156 2.89 -6.33 0.68
C LEU A 156 2.28 -7.34 -0.31
N LYS A 157 0.96 -7.31 -0.50
CA LYS A 157 0.29 -8.14 -1.51
C LYS A 157 0.73 -7.81 -2.94
N GLU A 158 1.14 -6.59 -3.20
CA GLU A 158 1.61 -6.17 -4.53
C GLU A 158 3.09 -6.54 -4.78
N ILE A 159 3.93 -6.52 -3.75
CA ILE A 159 5.38 -6.72 -3.88
C ILE A 159 5.88 -8.13 -3.54
N CYS A 160 5.08 -8.95 -2.86
CA CYS A 160 5.41 -10.33 -2.51
C CYS A 160 4.74 -11.30 -3.48
N LEU A 161 5.54 -12.10 -4.21
CA LEU A 161 5.07 -13.05 -5.22
C LEU A 161 3.96 -13.95 -4.69
N MET A 162 4.16 -14.56 -3.51
CA MET A 162 3.21 -15.52 -2.94
C MET A 162 1.87 -14.89 -2.57
N ASP A 163 1.84 -13.59 -2.28
CA ASP A 163 0.62 -12.86 -1.92
C ASP A 163 -0.09 -12.22 -3.13
N GLN A 164 0.57 -12.16 -4.29
CA GLN A 164 -0.02 -11.59 -5.51
C GLN A 164 -1.19 -12.45 -6.01
N VAL A 165 -2.15 -11.80 -6.63
CA VAL A 165 -3.20 -12.52 -7.36
C VAL A 165 -2.57 -13.23 -8.55
N TYR A 166 -2.85 -14.52 -8.66
CA TYR A 166 -2.33 -15.35 -9.73
C TYR A 166 -2.89 -14.90 -11.09
N VAL A 167 -2.01 -14.62 -12.06
CA VAL A 167 -2.42 -14.07 -13.37
C VAL A 167 -3.35 -14.98 -14.19
N LYS A 168 -3.35 -16.28 -13.88
CA LYS A 168 -4.24 -17.27 -14.49
C LYS A 168 -5.40 -17.69 -13.58
N ALA A 169 -5.63 -16.99 -12.48
CA ALA A 169 -6.75 -17.28 -11.59
C ALA A 169 -8.08 -17.07 -12.32
N GLU A 170 -8.89 -18.11 -12.37
CA GLU A 170 -10.21 -18.05 -13.03
C GLU A 170 -11.19 -17.13 -12.30
N ASP A 171 -11.09 -17.06 -10.97
CA ASP A 171 -11.93 -16.21 -10.12
C ASP A 171 -11.36 -14.79 -9.89
N GLY A 172 -10.15 -14.53 -10.38
CA GLY A 172 -9.44 -13.26 -10.16
C GLY A 172 -9.06 -12.98 -8.69
N LYS A 173 -9.10 -14.00 -7.82
CA LYS A 173 -8.86 -13.86 -6.38
C LYS A 173 -7.80 -14.81 -5.83
N GLN A 174 -7.57 -15.93 -6.48
CA GLN A 174 -6.58 -16.92 -6.07
C GLN A 174 -5.19 -16.28 -6.03
N SER A 175 -4.46 -16.48 -4.91
CA SER A 175 -3.05 -16.08 -4.80
C SER A 175 -2.13 -17.08 -5.49
N VAL A 176 -0.85 -16.68 -5.66
CA VAL A 176 0.20 -17.55 -6.18
C VAL A 176 0.49 -18.71 -5.22
N ALA A 177 0.34 -18.46 -3.91
CA ALA A 177 0.51 -19.49 -2.85
C ALA A 177 -0.59 -20.54 -2.83
#